data_3ca65653f7c67f2de217649e60037027
#
_entry.id   3ca65653f7c67f2de217649e60037027
#
_cell.length_a   1.000
_cell.length_b   1.000
_cell.length_c   1.000
_cell.angle_alpha   90.00
_cell.angle_beta   90.00
_cell.angle_gamma   90.00
#
_symmetry.space_group_name_H-M   'P 1'
#
loop_
_entity.id
_entity.type
_entity.pdbx_description
1 polymer ?
#
loop_
_entity_poly.entity_id
_entity_poly.type
_entity_poly.pdbx_seq_one_letter_code
_entity_poly.pdbx_strand_id
1 'polypeptide(L)'
;MNIKTLLPALAAALLLSACGSIVPKPQTDLFTIAKFESENTIVSQISNPERQIIAYYDNNHRESAKPAKGGYYRMLLGRTAEGRAVIQDFYQDNGARQISPVIIPDDQKLKLTTPPEIGLNGKMAVYSRKGRLQSIGLYENGRIVEEWTYDLKDRLISHTYGTQRSANRAIYGENGKLLHNLTYQANTGIESKFYRPDGSLMYTARYDKATDKQSILDAQGNPASQELQDEGKRLVMQRMDELDKLLKSDE
;
A
#
# COMPACT_ATOMS: atom_id res chain seq x y z
N MET A 1 -22.53 -4.76 18.45
CA MET A 1 -22.02 -4.95 17.06
C MET A 1 -20.95 -6.03 17.13
N ASN A 2 -21.06 -7.10 16.36
CA ASN A 2 -20.21 -8.29 16.50
C ASN A 2 -18.86 -8.05 15.79
N ILE A 3 -17.71 -8.38 16.40
CA ILE A 3 -16.37 -8.28 15.79
C ILE A 3 -16.31 -9.00 14.44
N LYS A 4 -17.11 -10.07 14.25
CA LYS A 4 -17.22 -10.77 12.96
C LYS A 4 -17.73 -9.87 11.82
N THR A 5 -18.46 -8.81 12.10
CA THR A 5 -18.96 -7.86 11.07
C THR A 5 -18.03 -6.68 10.80
N LEU A 6 -17.11 -6.36 11.72
CA LEU A 6 -16.11 -5.30 11.54
C LEU A 6 -14.82 -5.79 10.87
N LEU A 7 -14.43 -7.03 11.19
CA LEU A 7 -13.22 -7.64 10.68
C LEU A 7 -13.24 -7.94 9.16
N PRO A 8 -14.37 -8.38 8.53
CA PRO A 8 -14.40 -8.59 7.08
C PRO A 8 -14.19 -7.31 6.25
N ALA A 9 -14.70 -6.18 6.72
CA ALA A 9 -14.54 -4.90 6.00
C ALA A 9 -13.09 -4.38 6.07
N LEU A 10 -12.38 -4.63 7.17
CA LEU A 10 -10.95 -4.33 7.29
C LEU A 10 -10.08 -5.42 6.66
N ALA A 11 -10.52 -6.69 6.69
CA ALA A 11 -9.78 -7.81 6.12
C ALA A 11 -9.92 -7.91 4.59
N ALA A 12 -11.00 -7.39 4.00
CA ALA A 12 -11.18 -7.39 2.54
C ALA A 12 -10.10 -6.56 1.80
N ALA A 13 -9.48 -5.59 2.49
CA ALA A 13 -8.32 -4.86 1.98
C ALA A 13 -6.98 -5.64 2.10
N LEU A 14 -6.98 -6.83 2.73
CA LEU A 14 -5.80 -7.66 3.00
C LEU A 14 -5.69 -8.88 2.07
N LEU A 15 -6.36 -8.90 0.92
CA LEU A 15 -6.19 -9.95 -0.07
C LEU A 15 -4.83 -9.83 -0.78
N LEU A 16 -3.76 -9.92 0.01
CA LEU A 16 -2.40 -10.11 -0.46
C LEU A 16 -2.22 -11.59 -0.82
N SER A 17 -2.22 -11.90 -2.09
CA SER A 17 -2.03 -13.27 -2.56
C SER A 17 -0.55 -13.57 -2.74
N ALA A 18 0.11 -14.13 -1.73
CA ALA A 18 1.49 -14.62 -1.82
C ALA A 18 1.60 -16.10 -1.44
N CYS A 19 2.22 -16.90 -2.28
CA CYS A 19 2.75 -18.23 -1.92
C CYS A 19 4.20 -18.04 -1.47
N GLY A 20 4.45 -18.10 -0.19
CA GLY A 20 5.79 -18.02 0.39
C GLY A 20 5.71 -17.85 1.92
N SER A 21 6.55 -18.56 2.65
CA SER A 21 6.63 -18.45 4.11
C SER A 21 7.53 -17.25 4.48
N ILE A 22 7.04 -16.02 4.24
CA ILE A 22 7.72 -14.83 4.78
C ILE A 22 7.06 -14.54 6.11
N VAL A 23 7.80 -14.72 7.19
CA VAL A 23 7.40 -14.23 8.50
C VAL A 23 7.57 -12.72 8.49
N PRO A 24 6.48 -11.94 8.66
CA PRO A 24 6.60 -10.48 8.69
C PRO A 24 7.57 -10.07 9.81
N LYS A 25 8.62 -9.33 9.46
CA LYS A 25 9.48 -8.69 10.47
C LYS A 25 8.82 -7.38 10.89
N PRO A 26 8.69 -7.10 12.19
CA PRO A 26 8.32 -5.76 12.65
C PRO A 26 9.38 -4.79 12.10
N GLN A 27 8.99 -3.86 11.25
CA GLN A 27 9.89 -2.76 10.89
C GLN A 27 9.88 -1.76 12.04
N THR A 28 11.02 -1.54 12.65
CA THR A 28 11.25 -0.52 13.67
C THR A 28 11.41 0.87 13.06
N ASP A 29 11.81 0.94 11.78
CA ASP A 29 12.03 2.20 11.06
C ASP A 29 10.93 2.44 10.03
N LEU A 30 10.21 3.54 10.18
CA LEU A 30 9.22 4.00 9.21
C LEU A 30 9.92 4.26 7.86
N PHE A 31 9.36 3.70 6.79
CA PHE A 31 9.87 3.97 5.45
C PHE A 31 9.50 5.39 5.04
N THR A 32 10.48 6.21 4.66
CA THR A 32 10.27 7.61 4.27
C THR A 32 10.41 7.79 2.77
N ILE A 33 9.84 8.88 2.24
CA ILE A 33 10.00 9.28 0.83
C ILE A 33 11.47 9.44 0.49
N ALA A 34 12.24 10.15 1.33
CA ALA A 34 13.66 10.35 1.12
C ALA A 34 14.44 9.03 1.06
N LYS A 35 14.09 8.06 1.91
CA LYS A 35 14.67 6.72 1.88
C LYS A 35 14.33 6.00 0.57
N PHE A 36 13.05 6.04 0.12
CA PHE A 36 12.66 5.47 -1.16
C PHE A 36 13.45 6.08 -2.32
N GLU A 37 13.53 7.41 -2.39
CA GLU A 37 14.24 8.10 -3.47
C GLU A 37 15.74 7.79 -3.47
N SER A 38 16.37 7.68 -2.30
CA SER A 38 17.79 7.31 -2.20
C SER A 38 18.07 5.85 -2.57
N GLU A 39 17.12 4.94 -2.34
CA GLU A 39 17.25 3.51 -2.64
C GLU A 39 16.79 3.16 -4.08
N ASN A 40 16.03 4.04 -4.74
CA ASN A 40 15.51 3.79 -6.10
C ASN A 40 16.58 4.05 -7.15
N THR A 41 17.40 3.04 -7.40
CA THR A 41 18.51 3.08 -8.38
C THR A 41 18.12 2.54 -9.76
N ILE A 42 16.83 2.37 -10.07
CA ILE A 42 16.39 1.75 -11.35
C ILE A 42 16.90 2.54 -12.55
N VAL A 43 16.84 3.87 -12.52
CA VAL A 43 17.31 4.71 -13.64
C VAL A 43 18.82 4.55 -13.89
N SER A 44 19.62 4.34 -12.84
CA SER A 44 21.06 4.11 -12.99
C SER A 44 21.43 2.76 -13.61
N GLN A 45 20.46 1.83 -13.71
CA GLN A 45 20.63 0.55 -14.40
C GLN A 45 20.40 0.62 -15.90
N ILE A 46 20.00 1.79 -16.45
CA ILE A 46 19.79 1.98 -17.88
C ILE A 46 21.15 2.07 -18.57
N SER A 47 21.46 1.08 -19.40
CA SER A 47 22.66 1.05 -20.25
C SER A 47 22.39 1.62 -21.64
N ASN A 48 21.17 1.49 -22.13
CA ASN A 48 20.74 1.97 -23.46
C ASN A 48 19.52 2.88 -23.30
N PRO A 49 19.68 4.22 -23.18
CA PRO A 49 18.57 5.15 -23.06
C PRO A 49 17.81 5.30 -24.39
N GLU A 50 16.47 5.27 -24.35
CA GLU A 50 15.61 5.37 -25.54
C GLU A 50 14.68 6.60 -25.49
N ARG A 51 13.97 6.84 -24.38
CA ARG A 51 13.03 7.94 -24.15
C ARG A 51 11.92 8.05 -25.20
N GLN A 52 11.18 6.97 -25.38
CA GLN A 52 10.08 6.87 -26.35
C GLN A 52 8.74 6.66 -25.64
N ILE A 53 7.69 7.37 -26.06
CA ILE A 53 6.30 7.06 -25.67
C ILE A 53 5.88 5.81 -26.43
N ILE A 54 5.51 4.75 -25.70
CA ILE A 54 5.16 3.44 -26.28
C ILE A 54 3.67 3.10 -26.16
N ALA A 55 2.93 3.80 -25.30
CA ALA A 55 1.49 3.62 -25.15
C ALA A 55 0.82 4.85 -24.53
N TYR A 56 -0.46 5.03 -24.85
CA TYR A 56 -1.38 5.94 -24.16
C TYR A 56 -2.49 5.12 -23.50
N TYR A 57 -3.02 5.61 -22.40
CA TYR A 57 -4.11 4.97 -21.65
C TYR A 57 -5.15 6.02 -21.25
N ASP A 58 -6.41 5.63 -21.25
CA ASP A 58 -7.49 6.44 -20.70
C ASP A 58 -7.49 6.44 -19.15
N ASN A 59 -8.43 7.15 -18.53
CA ASN A 59 -8.60 7.19 -17.08
C ASN A 59 -9.08 5.85 -16.46
N ASN A 60 -9.47 4.88 -17.29
CA ASN A 60 -9.85 3.53 -16.88
C ASN A 60 -8.73 2.51 -17.13
N HIS A 61 -7.50 2.98 -17.35
CA HIS A 61 -6.31 2.14 -17.65
C HIS A 61 -6.41 1.29 -18.92
N ARG A 62 -7.26 1.68 -19.88
CA ARG A 62 -7.39 1.00 -21.17
C ARG A 62 -6.47 1.65 -22.19
N GLU A 63 -5.76 0.83 -22.98
CA GLU A 63 -4.91 1.34 -24.05
C GLU A 63 -5.74 2.20 -25.03
N SER A 64 -5.19 3.35 -25.42
CA SER A 64 -5.79 4.31 -26.32
C SER A 64 -4.85 4.57 -27.51
N ALA A 65 -5.37 4.71 -28.72
CA ALA A 65 -4.58 5.01 -29.91
C ALA A 65 -3.98 6.43 -29.88
N LYS A 66 -4.49 7.32 -29.03
CA LYS A 66 -4.08 8.73 -28.90
C LYS A 66 -4.25 9.22 -27.47
N PRO A 67 -3.61 10.36 -27.11
CA PRO A 67 -3.82 11.00 -25.81
C PRO A 67 -5.30 11.17 -25.46
N ALA A 68 -5.70 10.87 -24.22
CA ALA A 68 -7.04 11.01 -23.67
C ALA A 68 -7.01 11.88 -22.41
N LYS A 69 -7.92 12.84 -22.31
CA LYS A 69 -8.07 13.71 -21.14
C LYS A 69 -8.24 12.84 -19.88
N GLY A 70 -7.50 13.16 -18.82
CA GLY A 70 -7.52 12.40 -17.57
C GLY A 70 -6.75 11.08 -17.64
N GLY A 71 -6.16 10.73 -18.77
CA GLY A 71 -5.37 9.53 -18.95
C GLY A 71 -3.89 9.70 -18.58
N TYR A 72 -3.08 8.74 -19.00
CA TYR A 72 -1.63 8.76 -18.82
C TYR A 72 -0.93 8.16 -20.04
N TYR A 73 0.37 8.37 -20.14
CA TYR A 73 1.21 7.76 -21.17
C TYR A 73 2.37 7.02 -20.54
N ARG A 74 2.79 5.95 -21.19
CA ARG A 74 3.96 5.16 -20.82
C ARG A 74 5.15 5.54 -21.66
N MET A 75 6.25 5.87 -20.98
CA MET A 75 7.53 6.13 -21.60
C MET A 75 8.47 4.96 -21.35
N LEU A 76 9.05 4.41 -22.42
CA LEU A 76 10.23 3.57 -22.36
C LEU A 76 11.42 4.49 -22.11
N LEU A 77 12.02 4.41 -20.92
CA LEU A 77 13.19 5.22 -20.56
C LEU A 77 14.47 4.68 -21.20
N GLY A 78 14.51 3.36 -21.40
CA GLY A 78 15.64 2.65 -21.97
C GLY A 78 15.66 1.19 -21.53
N ARG A 79 16.83 0.55 -21.69
CA ARG A 79 17.03 -0.85 -21.33
C ARG A 79 18.22 -1.05 -20.41
N THR A 80 18.13 -2.02 -19.53
CA THR A 80 19.24 -2.48 -18.68
C THR A 80 20.30 -3.20 -19.52
N ALA A 81 21.44 -3.51 -18.93
CA ALA A 81 22.50 -4.29 -19.60
C ALA A 81 22.01 -5.68 -20.06
N GLU A 82 21.04 -6.27 -19.36
CA GLU A 82 20.39 -7.55 -19.72
C GLU A 82 19.28 -7.37 -20.77
N GLY A 83 19.07 -6.18 -21.30
CA GLY A 83 18.06 -5.87 -22.32
C GLY A 83 16.65 -5.67 -21.77
N ARG A 84 16.42 -5.72 -20.45
CA ARG A 84 15.09 -5.52 -19.86
C ARG A 84 14.66 -4.06 -19.97
N ALA A 85 13.41 -3.83 -20.33
CA ALA A 85 12.87 -2.49 -20.47
C ALA A 85 12.67 -1.81 -19.12
N VAL A 86 13.02 -0.53 -19.06
CA VAL A 86 12.72 0.37 -17.94
C VAL A 86 11.64 1.34 -18.39
N ILE A 87 10.49 1.32 -17.76
CA ILE A 87 9.36 2.20 -18.10
C ILE A 87 9.02 3.13 -16.95
N GLN A 88 8.30 4.21 -17.29
CA GLN A 88 7.66 5.11 -16.33
C GLN A 88 6.38 5.67 -16.94
N ASP A 89 5.33 5.80 -16.13
CA ASP A 89 4.07 6.38 -16.56
C ASP A 89 3.92 7.83 -16.05
N PHE A 90 3.30 8.66 -16.90
CA PHE A 90 3.10 10.09 -16.66
C PHE A 90 1.66 10.48 -16.97
N TYR A 91 1.08 11.37 -16.17
CA TYR A 91 -0.23 11.95 -16.45
C TYR A 91 -0.21 12.80 -17.71
N GLN A 92 -1.19 12.64 -18.59
CA GLN A 92 -1.27 13.38 -19.87
C GLN A 92 -1.53 14.85 -19.69
N ASP A 93 -2.31 15.23 -18.68
CA ASP A 93 -2.80 16.60 -18.50
C ASP A 93 -1.67 17.59 -18.11
N ASN A 94 -0.63 17.12 -17.41
CA ASN A 94 0.41 17.99 -16.88
C ASN A 94 1.83 17.41 -16.94
N GLY A 95 1.99 16.17 -17.42
CA GLY A 95 3.29 15.49 -17.48
C GLY A 95 3.87 15.08 -16.12
N ALA A 96 3.09 15.16 -15.04
CA ALA A 96 3.55 14.70 -13.73
C ALA A 96 3.73 13.18 -13.73
N ARG A 97 4.67 12.69 -12.93
CA ARG A 97 4.90 11.24 -12.74
C ARG A 97 3.63 10.60 -12.16
N GLN A 98 3.18 9.49 -12.74
CA GLN A 98 2.13 8.65 -12.17
C GLN A 98 2.74 7.52 -11.32
N ILE A 99 3.80 6.86 -11.84
CA ILE A 99 4.58 5.88 -11.09
C ILE A 99 6.07 6.21 -11.12
N SER A 100 6.83 5.63 -10.20
CA SER A 100 8.30 5.62 -10.31
C SER A 100 8.75 4.73 -11.45
N PRO A 101 10.01 4.86 -11.94
CA PRO A 101 10.57 3.91 -12.89
C PRO A 101 10.48 2.48 -12.39
N VAL A 102 10.14 1.54 -13.28
CA VAL A 102 10.09 0.10 -13.01
C VAL A 102 10.71 -0.70 -14.15
N ILE A 103 11.25 -1.88 -13.82
CA ILE A 103 11.80 -2.80 -14.81
C ILE A 103 10.71 -3.79 -15.21
N ILE A 104 10.45 -3.91 -16.52
CA ILE A 104 9.52 -4.89 -17.08
C ILE A 104 10.32 -6.16 -17.42
N PRO A 105 9.89 -7.32 -16.89
CA PRO A 105 10.64 -8.55 -17.06
C PRO A 105 10.60 -9.12 -18.49
N ASP A 106 9.56 -8.76 -19.28
CA ASP A 106 9.29 -9.32 -20.61
C ASP A 106 8.64 -8.26 -21.50
N ASP A 107 9.15 -8.06 -22.71
CA ASP A 107 8.67 -7.06 -23.68
C ASP A 107 7.19 -7.29 -24.09
N GLN A 108 6.70 -8.51 -24.07
CA GLN A 108 5.28 -8.80 -24.31
C GLN A 108 4.35 -8.15 -23.29
N LYS A 109 4.90 -7.75 -22.13
CA LYS A 109 4.18 -7.12 -21.03
C LYS A 109 4.30 -5.60 -20.99
N LEU A 110 5.00 -5.00 -21.95
CA LEU A 110 5.28 -3.56 -21.99
C LEU A 110 4.04 -2.68 -21.94
N LYS A 111 2.91 -3.17 -22.43
CA LYS A 111 1.63 -2.44 -22.47
C LYS A 111 0.62 -2.86 -21.40
N LEU A 112 0.93 -3.85 -20.58
CA LEU A 112 0.08 -4.26 -19.47
C LEU A 112 0.14 -3.20 -18.35
N THR A 113 -0.99 -2.98 -17.68
CA THR A 113 -1.14 -1.85 -16.74
C THR A 113 -1.13 -2.27 -15.28
N THR A 114 -1.39 -3.54 -14.97
CA THR A 114 -1.47 -3.99 -13.59
C THR A 114 -0.21 -4.76 -13.17
N PRO A 115 0.31 -4.53 -11.95
CA PRO A 115 1.48 -5.24 -11.45
C PRO A 115 1.39 -6.78 -11.55
N PRO A 116 0.23 -7.44 -11.28
CA PRO A 116 0.09 -8.89 -11.46
C PRO A 116 0.31 -9.36 -12.89
N GLU A 117 -0.26 -8.67 -13.88
CA GLU A 117 -0.10 -9.03 -15.30
C GLU A 117 1.34 -8.83 -15.76
N ILE A 118 1.98 -7.75 -15.33
CA ILE A 118 3.39 -7.45 -15.61
C ILE A 118 4.30 -8.50 -14.97
N GLY A 119 3.93 -9.03 -13.80
CA GLY A 119 4.83 -9.83 -12.96
C GLY A 119 5.91 -8.97 -12.31
N LEU A 120 5.53 -7.77 -11.87
CA LEU A 120 6.43 -6.77 -11.30
C LEU A 120 7.21 -7.33 -10.11
N ASN A 121 8.50 -7.02 -10.04
CA ASN A 121 9.37 -7.28 -8.89
C ASN A 121 10.07 -5.99 -8.46
N GLY A 122 10.18 -5.80 -7.13
CA GLY A 122 10.81 -4.64 -6.53
C GLY A 122 9.83 -3.56 -6.10
N LYS A 123 10.35 -2.39 -5.78
CA LYS A 123 9.57 -1.26 -5.25
C LYS A 123 9.00 -0.40 -6.38
N MET A 124 7.74 0.01 -6.25
CA MET A 124 7.10 0.99 -7.12
C MET A 124 6.39 2.04 -6.27
N ALA A 125 6.63 3.31 -6.56
CA ALA A 125 5.87 4.41 -5.98
C ALA A 125 4.76 4.85 -6.93
N VAL A 126 3.63 5.27 -6.36
CA VAL A 126 2.49 5.87 -7.06
C VAL A 126 2.38 7.34 -6.62
N TYR A 127 2.18 8.22 -7.56
CA TYR A 127 2.08 9.67 -7.34
C TYR A 127 0.72 10.19 -7.80
N SER A 128 0.23 11.23 -7.16
CA SER A 128 -0.95 11.97 -7.56
C SER A 128 -0.70 12.83 -8.80
N ARG A 129 -1.78 13.33 -9.43
CA ARG A 129 -1.68 14.34 -10.52
C ARG A 129 -0.96 15.62 -10.10
N LYS A 130 -0.94 15.93 -8.81
CA LYS A 130 -0.20 17.05 -8.23
C LYS A 130 1.26 16.73 -7.93
N GLY A 131 1.73 15.53 -8.31
CA GLY A 131 3.12 15.07 -8.12
C GLY A 131 3.45 14.63 -6.68
N ARG A 132 2.45 14.52 -5.79
CA ARG A 132 2.65 14.05 -4.41
C ARG A 132 2.69 12.53 -4.36
N LEU A 133 3.53 11.98 -3.50
CA LEU A 133 3.57 10.55 -3.25
C LEU A 133 2.27 10.11 -2.56
N GLN A 134 1.64 9.07 -3.10
CA GLN A 134 0.45 8.43 -2.51
C GLN A 134 0.80 7.14 -1.80
N SER A 135 1.54 6.25 -2.46
CA SER A 135 1.97 5.00 -1.86
C SER A 135 3.29 4.49 -2.45
N ILE A 136 3.92 3.57 -1.70
CA ILE A 136 5.04 2.76 -2.16
C ILE A 136 4.66 1.30 -1.92
N GLY A 137 4.69 0.48 -2.97
CA GLY A 137 4.50 -0.95 -2.89
C GLY A 137 5.78 -1.72 -3.15
N LEU A 138 6.06 -2.77 -2.36
CA LEU A 138 7.03 -3.80 -2.68
C LEU A 138 6.31 -4.98 -3.31
N TYR A 139 6.76 -5.39 -4.49
CA TYR A 139 6.13 -6.43 -5.29
C TYR A 139 7.05 -7.64 -5.46
N GLU A 140 6.47 -8.84 -5.41
CA GLU A 140 7.07 -10.11 -5.75
C GLU A 140 6.19 -10.84 -6.76
N ASN A 141 6.70 -11.04 -7.98
CA ASN A 141 5.95 -11.64 -9.09
C ASN A 141 4.57 -10.98 -9.32
N GLY A 142 4.54 -9.65 -9.29
CA GLY A 142 3.35 -8.84 -9.46
C GLY A 142 2.42 -8.76 -8.26
N ARG A 143 2.72 -9.45 -7.16
CA ARG A 143 1.93 -9.42 -5.93
C ARG A 143 2.54 -8.44 -4.94
N ILE A 144 1.69 -7.60 -4.36
CA ILE A 144 2.13 -6.70 -3.32
C ILE A 144 2.38 -7.49 -2.02
N VAL A 145 3.57 -7.36 -1.44
CA VAL A 145 3.96 -8.02 -0.20
C VAL A 145 4.15 -7.03 0.94
N GLU A 146 4.36 -5.75 0.61
CA GLU A 146 4.47 -4.67 1.56
C GLU A 146 4.01 -3.35 0.92
N GLU A 147 3.29 -2.51 1.67
CA GLU A 147 2.78 -1.24 1.18
C GLU A 147 2.82 -0.17 2.28
N TRP A 148 3.28 1.02 1.91
CA TRP A 148 3.25 2.24 2.71
C TRP A 148 2.35 3.26 2.01
N THR A 149 1.42 3.87 2.73
CA THR A 149 0.49 4.89 2.20
C THR A 149 0.65 6.18 2.99
N TYR A 150 0.66 7.31 2.27
CA TYR A 150 0.96 8.62 2.83
C TYR A 150 -0.23 9.57 2.70
N ASP A 151 -0.31 10.56 3.58
CA ASP A 151 -1.32 11.63 3.52
C ASP A 151 -0.86 12.81 2.64
N LEU A 152 -1.72 13.85 2.57
CA LEU A 152 -1.45 15.06 1.78
C LEU A 152 -0.25 15.90 2.28
N LYS A 153 0.31 15.56 3.43
CA LYS A 153 1.47 16.21 4.07
C LYS A 153 2.69 15.27 4.08
N ASP A 154 2.67 14.22 3.23
CA ASP A 154 3.73 13.20 3.14
C ASP A 154 3.97 12.43 4.44
N ARG A 155 2.96 12.36 5.35
CA ARG A 155 3.04 11.59 6.58
C ARG A 155 2.47 10.20 6.36
N LEU A 156 3.12 9.19 6.93
CA LEU A 156 2.65 7.81 6.83
C LEU A 156 1.26 7.64 7.49
N ILE A 157 0.28 7.16 6.74
CA ILE A 157 -1.04 6.79 7.24
C ILE A 157 -1.07 5.31 7.59
N SER A 158 -0.62 4.45 6.66
CA SER A 158 -0.67 3.02 6.89
C SER A 158 0.55 2.30 6.36
N HIS A 159 0.85 1.19 7.01
CA HIS A 159 1.84 0.23 6.58
C HIS A 159 1.23 -1.17 6.65
N THR A 160 1.19 -1.86 5.52
CA THR A 160 0.65 -3.21 5.40
C THR A 160 1.75 -4.12 4.88
N TYR A 161 1.92 -5.30 5.48
CA TYR A 161 2.88 -6.29 5.01
C TYR A 161 2.42 -7.70 5.35
N GLY A 162 2.89 -8.67 4.59
CA GLY A 162 2.63 -10.07 4.88
C GLY A 162 2.23 -10.91 3.68
N THR A 163 1.57 -12.01 3.99
CA THR A 163 1.13 -13.03 3.04
C THR A 163 -0.34 -13.38 3.25
N GLN A 164 -0.91 -14.26 2.42
CA GLN A 164 -2.27 -14.79 2.66
C GLN A 164 -2.43 -15.52 4.00
N ARG A 165 -1.33 -16.04 4.56
CA ARG A 165 -1.36 -16.81 5.83
C ARG A 165 -1.04 -15.96 7.05
N SER A 166 -0.35 -14.85 6.87
CA SER A 166 0.00 -13.95 7.95
C SER A 166 0.15 -12.54 7.39
N ALA A 167 -0.62 -11.60 7.90
CA ALA A 167 -0.58 -10.21 7.48
C ALA A 167 -0.66 -9.28 8.69
N ASN A 168 -0.02 -8.12 8.55
CA ASN A 168 -0.07 -7.04 9.52
C ASN A 168 -0.47 -5.75 8.82
N ARG A 169 -1.31 -4.95 9.46
CA ARG A 169 -1.63 -3.60 9.04
C ARG A 169 -1.54 -2.65 10.22
N ALA A 170 -0.65 -1.69 10.12
CA ALA A 170 -0.51 -0.59 11.07
C ALA A 170 -1.15 0.69 10.51
N ILE A 171 -1.82 1.47 11.36
CA ILE A 171 -2.37 2.80 11.04
C ILE A 171 -1.78 3.79 12.03
N TYR A 172 -1.25 4.90 11.52
CA TYR A 172 -0.53 5.91 12.28
C TYR A 172 -1.31 7.21 12.35
N GLY A 173 -1.26 7.87 13.50
CA GLY A 173 -1.77 9.21 13.71
C GLY A 173 -0.92 10.28 13.01
N GLU A 174 -1.40 11.52 13.02
CA GLU A 174 -0.69 12.66 12.45
C GLU A 174 0.68 12.93 13.09
N ASN A 175 0.87 12.51 14.32
CA ASN A 175 2.12 12.60 15.06
C ASN A 175 3.08 11.40 14.83
N GLY A 176 2.74 10.50 13.89
CA GLY A 176 3.52 9.30 13.57
C GLY A 176 3.40 8.16 14.59
N LYS A 177 2.61 8.33 15.67
CA LYS A 177 2.39 7.25 16.64
C LYS A 177 1.31 6.28 16.14
N LEU A 178 1.45 5.02 16.53
CA LEU A 178 0.51 3.97 16.19
C LEU A 178 -0.87 4.27 16.80
N LEU A 179 -1.92 4.22 15.98
CA LEU A 179 -3.33 4.28 16.39
C LEU A 179 -4.00 2.92 16.38
N HIS A 180 -3.59 2.06 15.44
CA HIS A 180 -4.17 0.75 15.28
C HIS A 180 -3.14 -0.22 14.71
N ASN A 181 -3.17 -1.45 15.19
CA ASN A 181 -2.44 -2.57 14.60
C ASN A 181 -3.37 -3.76 14.47
N LEU A 182 -3.52 -4.27 13.25
CA LEU A 182 -4.21 -5.51 12.95
C LEU A 182 -3.19 -6.58 12.58
N THR A 183 -3.22 -7.70 13.28
CA THR A 183 -2.43 -8.89 12.94
C THR A 183 -3.39 -10.03 12.59
N TYR A 184 -3.22 -10.62 11.43
CA TYR A 184 -3.92 -11.82 10.97
C TYR A 184 -2.95 -12.99 10.88
N GLN A 185 -3.36 -14.13 11.39
CA GLN A 185 -2.68 -15.42 11.21
C GLN A 185 -3.71 -16.51 10.92
N ALA A 186 -3.57 -17.17 9.78
CA ALA A 186 -4.57 -18.13 9.27
C ALA A 186 -4.89 -19.28 10.22
N ASN A 187 -3.94 -19.66 11.09
CA ASN A 187 -4.09 -20.76 12.03
C ASN A 187 -4.56 -20.33 13.42
N THR A 188 -4.24 -19.11 13.86
CA THR A 188 -4.55 -18.64 15.23
C THR A 188 -5.67 -17.64 15.30
N GLY A 189 -5.91 -16.86 14.24
CA GLY A 189 -7.01 -15.91 14.17
C GLY A 189 -6.58 -14.47 13.93
N ILE A 190 -7.24 -13.53 14.60
CA ILE A 190 -7.04 -12.09 14.39
C ILE A 190 -6.82 -11.40 15.74
N GLU A 191 -5.83 -10.52 15.80
CA GLU A 191 -5.63 -9.59 16.90
C GLU A 191 -5.66 -8.15 16.38
N SER A 192 -6.39 -7.28 17.06
CA SER A 192 -6.54 -5.87 16.73
C SER A 192 -6.28 -5.04 17.98
N LYS A 193 -5.26 -4.20 17.96
CA LYS A 193 -4.85 -3.32 19.05
C LYS A 193 -5.16 -1.88 18.69
N PHE A 194 -5.80 -1.16 19.59
CA PHE A 194 -6.17 0.25 19.44
C PHE A 194 -5.41 1.09 20.45
N TYR A 195 -4.90 2.23 20.00
CA TYR A 195 -4.04 3.11 20.80
C TYR A 195 -4.57 4.53 20.80
N ARG A 196 -4.27 5.28 21.87
CA ARG A 196 -4.50 6.73 21.94
C ARG A 196 -3.48 7.48 21.08
N PRO A 197 -3.74 8.74 20.76
CA PRO A 197 -2.76 9.58 20.06
C PRO A 197 -1.42 9.74 20.78
N ASP A 198 -1.39 9.55 22.10
CA ASP A 198 -0.14 9.52 22.87
C ASP A 198 0.66 8.23 22.75
N GLY A 199 0.09 7.20 22.08
CA GLY A 199 0.67 5.88 21.87
C GLY A 199 0.36 4.88 23.00
N SER A 200 -0.43 5.24 24.02
CA SER A 200 -0.88 4.30 25.06
C SER A 200 -1.93 3.32 24.52
N LEU A 201 -1.85 2.05 24.93
CA LEU A 201 -2.81 1.03 24.54
C LEU A 201 -4.20 1.37 25.14
N MET A 202 -5.23 1.34 24.33
CA MET A 202 -6.62 1.49 24.76
C MET A 202 -7.23 0.13 25.06
N TYR A 203 -7.26 -0.73 24.04
CA TYR A 203 -7.80 -2.08 24.16
C TYR A 203 -7.25 -3.01 23.08
N THR A 204 -7.39 -4.31 23.33
CA THR A 204 -7.10 -5.38 22.37
C THR A 204 -8.38 -6.14 22.08
N ALA A 205 -8.75 -6.28 20.82
CA ALA A 205 -9.79 -7.16 20.34
C ALA A 205 -9.14 -8.39 19.70
N ARG A 206 -9.50 -9.58 20.15
CA ARG A 206 -8.94 -10.84 19.66
C ARG A 206 -10.04 -11.81 19.25
N TYR A 207 -9.86 -12.47 18.13
CA TYR A 207 -10.61 -13.64 17.72
C TYR A 207 -9.65 -14.83 17.64
N ASP A 208 -9.89 -15.84 18.45
CA ASP A 208 -9.14 -17.10 18.46
C ASP A 208 -9.89 -18.12 17.61
N LYS A 209 -9.25 -18.54 16.52
CA LYS A 209 -9.84 -19.48 15.55
C LYS A 209 -9.98 -20.89 16.12
N ALA A 210 -9.07 -21.32 16.98
CA ALA A 210 -9.08 -22.68 17.53
C ALA A 210 -10.24 -22.92 18.50
N THR A 211 -10.63 -21.86 19.22
CA THR A 211 -11.70 -21.93 20.25
C THR A 211 -13.01 -21.26 19.80
N ASP A 212 -13.02 -20.62 18.62
CA ASP A 212 -14.12 -19.75 18.11
C ASP A 212 -14.54 -18.67 19.12
N LYS A 213 -13.60 -18.17 19.94
CA LYS A 213 -13.87 -17.19 20.98
C LYS A 213 -13.41 -15.80 20.58
N GLN A 214 -14.18 -14.83 21.04
CA GLN A 214 -13.85 -13.42 20.94
C GLN A 214 -13.61 -12.84 22.33
N SER A 215 -12.66 -11.93 22.44
CA SER A 215 -12.43 -11.14 23.65
C SER A 215 -12.08 -9.70 23.28
N ILE A 216 -12.52 -8.74 24.09
CA ILE A 216 -12.15 -7.33 23.95
C ILE A 216 -11.78 -6.85 25.36
N LEU A 217 -10.49 -6.63 25.56
CA LEU A 217 -9.92 -6.31 26.86
C LEU A 217 -9.25 -4.95 26.82
N ASP A 218 -9.43 -4.15 27.87
CA ASP A 218 -8.73 -2.89 28.06
C ASP A 218 -7.22 -3.11 28.34
N ALA A 219 -6.47 -2.04 28.55
CA ALA A 219 -5.03 -2.11 28.80
C ALA A 219 -4.68 -2.81 30.13
N GLN A 220 -5.63 -2.95 31.05
CA GLN A 220 -5.49 -3.64 32.35
C GLN A 220 -5.96 -5.10 32.30
N GLY A 221 -6.50 -5.54 31.15
CA GLY A 221 -6.98 -6.91 30.97
C GLY A 221 -8.44 -7.12 31.38
N ASN A 222 -9.19 -6.07 31.73
CA ASN A 222 -10.62 -6.15 32.01
C ASN A 222 -11.44 -6.05 30.71
N PRO A 223 -12.71 -6.47 30.69
CA PRO A 223 -13.60 -6.24 29.56
C PRO A 223 -13.67 -4.75 29.19
N ALA A 224 -13.32 -4.40 27.95
CA ALA A 224 -13.32 -3.02 27.49
C ALA A 224 -14.75 -2.48 27.36
N SER A 225 -15.02 -1.30 27.90
CA SER A 225 -16.31 -0.64 27.77
C SER A 225 -16.67 -0.33 26.32
N GLN A 226 -17.97 -0.20 26.02
CA GLN A 226 -18.43 0.17 24.67
C GLN A 226 -17.90 1.56 24.26
N GLU A 227 -17.88 2.50 25.20
CA GLU A 227 -17.36 3.86 24.97
C GLU A 227 -15.90 3.86 24.55
N LEU A 228 -15.05 3.07 25.24
CA LEU A 228 -13.63 2.92 24.89
C LEU A 228 -13.44 2.31 23.50
N GLN A 229 -14.28 1.32 23.13
CA GLN A 229 -14.24 0.71 21.81
C GLN A 229 -14.66 1.69 20.72
N ASP A 230 -15.69 2.50 20.96
CA ASP A 230 -16.20 3.48 19.99
C ASP A 230 -15.20 4.64 19.81
N GLU A 231 -14.53 5.06 20.88
CA GLU A 231 -13.43 6.03 20.79
C GLU A 231 -12.29 5.53 19.89
N GLY A 232 -11.80 4.31 20.13
CA GLY A 232 -10.71 3.75 19.33
C GLY A 232 -11.06 3.61 17.85
N LYS A 233 -12.28 3.13 17.54
CA LYS A 233 -12.79 3.04 16.17
C LYS A 233 -12.86 4.43 15.51
N ARG A 234 -13.39 5.42 16.22
CA ARG A 234 -13.52 6.79 15.70
C ARG A 234 -12.16 7.39 15.34
N LEU A 235 -11.14 7.22 16.17
CA LEU A 235 -9.77 7.69 15.89
C LEU A 235 -9.21 7.08 14.60
N VAL A 236 -9.38 5.77 14.43
CA VAL A 236 -8.93 5.06 13.22
C VAL A 236 -9.70 5.51 11.99
N MET A 237 -11.04 5.62 12.07
CA MET A 237 -11.87 6.05 10.94
C MET A 237 -11.54 7.47 10.50
N GLN A 238 -11.38 8.41 11.43
CA GLN A 238 -10.98 9.77 11.10
C GLN A 238 -9.67 9.80 10.29
N ARG A 239 -8.70 8.96 10.67
CA ARG A 239 -7.43 8.88 9.97
C ARG A 239 -7.57 8.22 8.58
N MET A 240 -8.44 7.23 8.44
CA MET A 240 -8.72 6.57 7.14
C MET A 240 -9.50 7.46 6.17
N ASP A 241 -10.37 8.34 6.67
CA ASP A 241 -11.09 9.33 5.84
C ASP A 241 -10.12 10.31 5.14
N GLU A 242 -8.95 10.54 5.73
CA GLU A 242 -7.89 11.33 5.06
C GLU A 242 -7.32 10.60 3.84
N LEU A 243 -7.19 9.27 3.92
CA LEU A 243 -6.78 8.44 2.78
C LEU A 243 -7.82 8.52 1.64
N ASP A 244 -9.11 8.40 1.96
CA ASP A 244 -10.19 8.52 0.97
C ASP A 244 -10.21 9.92 0.30
N LYS A 245 -9.94 10.97 1.07
CA LYS A 245 -9.78 12.32 0.52
C LYS A 245 -8.57 12.45 -0.40
N LEU A 246 -7.47 11.76 -0.07
CA LEU A 246 -6.29 11.71 -0.92
C LEU A 246 -6.64 11.13 -2.29
N LEU A 247 -7.32 9.98 -2.32
CA LEU A 247 -7.70 9.29 -3.55
C LEU A 247 -8.66 10.13 -4.41
N LYS A 248 -9.61 10.85 -3.77
CA LYS A 248 -10.60 11.70 -4.46
C LYS A 248 -10.06 13.07 -4.88
N SER A 249 -8.95 13.54 -4.30
CA SER A 249 -8.40 14.89 -4.62
C SER A 249 -7.72 14.97 -5.98
N ASP A 250 -7.61 13.87 -6.68
CA ASP A 250 -6.94 13.74 -7.98
C ASP A 250 -7.91 13.50 -9.14
N GLU A 251 -9.22 13.37 -8.86
CA GLU A 251 -10.25 13.36 -9.89
C GLU A 251 -10.56 14.80 -10.34
#